data_00e3820b5544a7de605e69f8a736344e
#
_entry.id   00e3820b5544a7de605e69f8a736344e
#
_cell.length_a   1.000
_cell.length_b   1.000
_cell.length_c   1.000
_cell.angle_alpha   90.00
_cell.angle_beta   90.00
_cell.angle_gamma   90.00
#
_symmetry.space_group_name_H-M   'P 1'
#
loop_
_entity.id
_entity.type
_entity.pdbx_description
1 polymer ?
#
loop_
_entity_poly.entity_id
_entity_poly.type
_entity_poly.pdbx_seq_one_letter_code
_entity_poly.pdbx_strand_id
1 'polypeptide(L)'
;MVKKLRKELDVPVAILLDTKGPEIRTGKFAEKVMLTHGQKYTLTTNERPGDAEGCSITFKDLPKDVHRGSHILIDDGLIEMVVEKVTDTDIECHLLNDGPITSYKGINVPGVTLSMPYISEKDRADLEFCVKEDFEFIAASFTRSAEDIVMIRNELEKNNCRDIRIIAKIENTDGVENIDDI
;
A
#
# COMPACT_ATOMS: atom_id res chain seq x y z
N MET A 1 20.10 -19.47 5.21
CA MET A 1 20.82 -19.72 3.93
C MET A 1 21.70 -18.53 3.56
N VAL A 2 21.15 -17.32 3.34
CA VAL A 2 21.91 -16.11 2.90
C VAL A 2 23.08 -15.80 3.82
N LYS A 3 22.89 -15.75 5.17
CA LYS A 3 23.97 -15.49 6.14
C LYS A 3 25.12 -16.49 6.07
N LYS A 4 24.84 -17.75 5.75
CA LYS A 4 25.89 -18.77 5.58
C LYS A 4 26.69 -18.48 4.31
N LEU A 5 26.01 -18.25 3.18
CA LEU A 5 26.66 -18.00 1.90
C LEU A 5 27.52 -16.72 1.90
N ARG A 6 27.05 -15.62 2.53
CA ARG A 6 27.86 -14.41 2.61
C ARG A 6 29.18 -14.59 3.39
N LYS A 7 29.17 -15.46 4.42
CA LYS A 7 30.40 -15.81 5.15
C LYS A 7 31.32 -16.70 4.32
N GLU A 8 30.76 -17.67 3.60
CA GLU A 8 31.54 -18.59 2.75
C GLU A 8 32.17 -17.88 1.54
N LEU A 9 31.46 -16.88 1.00
CA LEU A 9 31.90 -16.13 -0.19
C LEU A 9 32.64 -14.83 0.14
N ASP A 10 32.69 -14.46 1.43
CA ASP A 10 33.29 -13.21 1.92
C ASP A 10 32.74 -11.97 1.20
N VAL A 11 31.40 -11.89 1.07
CA VAL A 11 30.71 -10.79 0.38
C VAL A 11 29.83 -9.98 1.33
N PRO A 12 29.80 -8.65 1.23
CA PRO A 12 29.00 -7.76 2.09
C PRO A 12 27.54 -7.70 1.60
N VAL A 13 26.74 -8.75 1.84
CA VAL A 13 25.32 -8.79 1.49
C VAL A 13 24.48 -8.68 2.74
N ALA A 14 23.66 -7.66 2.85
CA ALA A 14 22.68 -7.47 3.91
C ALA A 14 21.34 -8.15 3.56
N ILE A 15 20.54 -8.45 4.59
CA ILE A 15 19.17 -8.95 4.43
C ILE A 15 18.24 -7.80 4.79
N LEU A 16 17.29 -7.52 3.92
CA LEU A 16 16.31 -6.46 4.07
C LEU A 16 14.90 -7.05 4.06
N LEU A 17 14.06 -6.63 5.03
CA LEU A 17 12.62 -6.85 5.02
C LEU A 17 11.96 -5.68 4.30
N ASP A 18 11.22 -5.94 3.25
CA ASP A 18 10.33 -4.96 2.61
C ASP A 18 8.92 -5.16 3.23
N THR A 19 8.45 -4.18 4.00
CA THR A 19 7.13 -4.27 4.65
C THR A 19 6.02 -4.07 3.62
N LYS A 20 4.85 -4.63 3.90
CA LYS A 20 3.67 -4.39 3.06
C LYS A 20 3.22 -2.93 3.16
N GLY A 21 3.17 -2.38 4.38
CA GLY A 21 2.64 -1.05 4.65
C GLY A 21 1.14 -0.90 4.39
N PRO A 22 0.60 0.34 4.52
CA PRO A 22 -0.82 0.64 4.34
C PRO A 22 -1.21 0.73 2.86
N GLU A 23 -1.20 -0.41 2.15
CA GLU A 23 -1.57 -0.46 0.74
C GLU A 23 -3.02 -0.87 0.52
N ILE A 24 -3.65 -0.24 -0.46
CA ILE A 24 -4.97 -0.61 -0.98
C ILE A 24 -4.77 -1.32 -2.32
N ARG A 25 -5.49 -2.41 -2.53
CA ARG A 25 -5.43 -3.16 -3.79
C ARG A 25 -6.82 -3.47 -4.32
N THR A 26 -6.91 -3.61 -5.65
CA THR A 26 -8.08 -4.20 -6.32
C THR A 26 -8.22 -5.68 -5.95
N GLY A 27 -9.43 -6.19 -6.02
CA GLY A 27 -9.73 -7.60 -5.84
C GLY A 27 -9.27 -8.48 -7.00
N LYS A 28 -9.81 -9.68 -7.06
CA LYS A 28 -9.46 -10.68 -8.08
C LYS A 28 -10.28 -10.48 -9.36
N PHE A 29 -9.62 -10.57 -10.50
CA PHE A 29 -10.21 -10.61 -11.85
C PHE A 29 -10.03 -12.01 -12.44
N ALA A 30 -10.98 -12.45 -13.25
CA ALA A 30 -10.86 -13.69 -14.02
C ALA A 30 -9.89 -13.52 -15.19
N GLU A 31 -9.92 -12.35 -15.82
CA GLU A 31 -9.08 -11.99 -16.97
C GLU A 31 -8.78 -10.48 -16.97
N LYS A 32 -7.91 -10.05 -17.85
CA LYS A 32 -7.60 -8.64 -18.07
C LYS A 32 -8.80 -7.93 -18.70
N VAL A 33 -9.23 -6.83 -18.11
CA VAL A 33 -10.33 -5.99 -18.60
C VAL A 33 -9.76 -4.68 -19.15
N MET A 34 -10.25 -4.24 -20.31
CA MET A 34 -9.93 -2.90 -20.85
C MET A 34 -11.02 -1.94 -20.41
N LEU A 35 -10.64 -0.89 -19.73
CA LEU A 35 -11.49 0.22 -19.32
C LEU A 35 -11.31 1.39 -20.27
N THR A 36 -12.36 2.19 -20.46
CA THR A 36 -12.36 3.32 -21.43
C THR A 36 -12.71 4.64 -20.76
N HIS A 37 -12.15 5.73 -21.26
CA HIS A 37 -12.44 7.09 -20.81
C HIS A 37 -13.95 7.37 -20.78
N GLY A 38 -14.40 8.02 -19.70
CA GLY A 38 -15.82 8.37 -19.48
C GLY A 38 -16.69 7.20 -19.00
N GLN A 39 -16.17 5.98 -18.98
CA GLN A 39 -16.88 4.81 -18.46
C GLN A 39 -17.13 4.95 -16.95
N LYS A 40 -18.31 4.55 -16.49
CA LYS A 40 -18.58 4.39 -15.05
C LYS A 40 -17.92 3.13 -14.53
N TYR A 41 -17.36 3.22 -13.33
CA TYR A 41 -16.71 2.10 -12.67
C TYR A 41 -16.96 2.15 -11.16
N THR A 42 -17.30 1.01 -10.55
CA THR A 42 -17.59 0.93 -9.12
C THR A 42 -16.50 0.17 -8.37
N LEU A 43 -15.89 0.83 -7.38
CA LEU A 43 -15.07 0.17 -6.37
C LEU A 43 -15.96 -0.18 -5.18
N THR A 44 -15.95 -1.43 -4.73
CA THR A 44 -16.81 -1.89 -3.63
C THR A 44 -16.03 -2.59 -2.53
N THR A 45 -16.48 -2.41 -1.29
CA THR A 45 -15.95 -3.13 -0.13
C THR A 45 -16.51 -4.56 -0.02
N ASN A 46 -17.58 -4.86 -0.77
CA ASN A 46 -18.16 -6.20 -0.85
C ASN A 46 -17.30 -7.09 -1.75
N GLU A 47 -17.19 -8.35 -1.40
CA GLU A 47 -16.49 -9.34 -2.20
C GLU A 47 -17.20 -9.56 -3.53
N ARG A 48 -16.50 -9.29 -4.64
CA ARG A 48 -16.97 -9.63 -5.99
C ARG A 48 -15.76 -9.84 -6.92
N PRO A 49 -15.91 -10.69 -7.96
CA PRO A 49 -14.96 -10.70 -9.07
C PRO A 49 -14.94 -9.36 -9.78
N GLY A 50 -13.76 -8.90 -10.22
CA GLY A 50 -13.63 -7.71 -11.02
C GLY A 50 -14.01 -7.96 -12.48
N ASP A 51 -14.67 -7.00 -13.09
CA ASP A 51 -15.13 -6.99 -14.48
C ASP A 51 -15.10 -5.55 -15.05
N ALA A 52 -15.82 -5.31 -16.16
CA ALA A 52 -15.90 -3.98 -16.80
C ALA A 52 -16.76 -2.97 -16.01
N GLU A 53 -17.55 -3.40 -15.05
CA GLU A 53 -18.46 -2.54 -14.28
C GLU A 53 -17.89 -2.14 -12.91
N GLY A 54 -16.97 -2.97 -12.34
CA GLY A 54 -16.38 -2.69 -11.05
C GLY A 54 -15.55 -3.83 -10.49
N CYS A 55 -14.96 -3.60 -9.31
CA CYS A 55 -14.23 -4.61 -8.56
C CYS A 55 -14.30 -4.39 -7.05
N SER A 56 -13.99 -5.42 -6.29
CA SER A 56 -13.77 -5.27 -4.84
C SER A 56 -12.43 -4.61 -4.55
N ILE A 57 -12.33 -4.03 -3.34
CA ILE A 57 -11.09 -3.42 -2.82
C ILE A 57 -10.74 -4.00 -1.45
N THR A 58 -9.45 -4.00 -1.11
CA THR A 58 -8.94 -4.57 0.13
C THR A 58 -9.23 -3.73 1.37
N PHE A 59 -9.25 -2.39 1.24
CA PHE A 59 -9.49 -1.48 2.36
C PHE A 59 -10.96 -1.14 2.49
N LYS A 60 -11.59 -1.68 3.54
CA LYS A 60 -13.05 -1.62 3.75
C LYS A 60 -13.57 -0.26 4.19
N ASP A 61 -12.71 0.61 4.75
CA ASP A 61 -13.09 1.95 5.20
C ASP A 61 -12.81 3.03 4.15
N LEU A 62 -12.29 2.70 2.96
CA LEU A 62 -12.04 3.66 1.89
C LEU A 62 -13.28 4.53 1.54
N PRO A 63 -14.53 4.01 1.51
CA PRO A 63 -15.70 4.84 1.29
C PRO A 63 -15.91 5.96 2.33
N LYS A 64 -15.36 5.81 3.55
CA LYS A 64 -15.45 6.84 4.59
C LYS A 64 -14.41 7.94 4.42
N ASP A 65 -13.30 7.63 3.76
CA ASP A 65 -12.18 8.55 3.59
C ASP A 65 -12.32 9.40 2.33
N VAL A 66 -12.93 8.85 1.26
CA VAL A 66 -13.10 9.56 -0.02
C VAL A 66 -14.40 10.34 -0.09
N HIS A 67 -14.43 11.34 -0.96
CA HIS A 67 -15.61 12.16 -1.21
C HIS A 67 -15.74 12.44 -2.71
N ARG A 68 -16.88 12.99 -3.12
CA ARG A 68 -17.09 13.43 -4.51
C ARG A 68 -15.97 14.37 -4.96
N GLY A 69 -15.36 14.07 -6.10
CA GLY A 69 -14.23 14.81 -6.65
C GLY A 69 -12.85 14.27 -6.23
N SER A 70 -12.77 13.31 -5.31
CA SER A 70 -11.50 12.64 -5.01
C SER A 70 -11.01 11.89 -6.26
N HIS A 71 -9.71 11.98 -6.53
CA HIS A 71 -9.05 11.20 -7.57
C HIS A 71 -8.60 9.86 -7.02
N ILE A 72 -8.77 8.81 -7.80
CA ILE A 72 -8.30 7.45 -7.50
C ILE A 72 -7.41 7.00 -8.65
N LEU A 73 -6.19 6.61 -8.30
CA LEU A 73 -5.19 6.08 -9.24
C LEU A 73 -5.04 4.59 -9.03
N ILE A 74 -5.03 3.81 -10.12
CA ILE A 74 -4.81 2.36 -10.08
C ILE A 74 -3.61 1.99 -10.95
N ASP A 75 -2.81 1.01 -10.47
CA ASP A 75 -1.63 0.49 -11.15
C ASP A 75 -0.61 1.60 -11.45
N ASP A 76 -0.13 2.26 -10.38
CA ASP A 76 0.83 3.37 -10.43
C ASP A 76 0.41 4.55 -11.32
N GLY A 77 -0.92 4.78 -11.39
CA GLY A 77 -1.49 5.88 -12.17
C GLY A 77 -1.74 5.54 -13.65
N LEU A 78 -1.60 4.29 -14.06
CA LEU A 78 -1.99 3.85 -15.41
C LEU A 78 -3.49 4.00 -15.67
N ILE A 79 -4.30 3.94 -14.62
CA ILE A 79 -5.73 4.24 -14.65
C ILE A 79 -6.01 5.35 -13.65
N GLU A 80 -6.69 6.38 -14.11
CA GLU A 80 -7.19 7.46 -13.28
C GLU A 80 -8.71 7.53 -13.35
N MET A 81 -9.35 7.75 -12.20
CA MET A 81 -10.78 7.95 -12.09
C MET A 81 -11.13 9.00 -11.05
N VAL A 82 -12.29 9.61 -11.19
CA VAL A 82 -12.85 10.60 -10.25
C VAL A 82 -14.10 10.06 -9.62
N VAL A 83 -14.21 10.23 -8.29
CA VAL A 83 -15.37 9.83 -7.50
C VAL A 83 -16.56 10.74 -7.83
N GLU A 84 -17.68 10.15 -8.23
CA GLU A 84 -18.96 10.83 -8.46
C GLU A 84 -19.89 10.73 -7.25
N LYS A 85 -19.93 9.55 -6.62
CA LYS A 85 -20.82 9.27 -5.50
C LYS A 85 -20.23 8.21 -4.59
N VAL A 86 -20.49 8.33 -3.29
CA VAL A 86 -20.08 7.36 -2.27
C VAL A 86 -21.30 6.89 -1.50
N THR A 87 -21.31 5.59 -1.17
CA THR A 87 -22.25 4.96 -0.23
C THR A 87 -21.45 4.31 0.89
N ASP A 88 -22.10 3.59 1.79
CA ASP A 88 -21.42 2.87 2.88
C ASP A 88 -20.42 1.82 2.38
N THR A 89 -20.66 1.26 1.20
CA THR A 89 -19.88 0.15 0.63
C THR A 89 -19.30 0.40 -0.74
N ASP A 90 -19.84 1.38 -1.49
CA ASP A 90 -19.52 1.55 -2.90
C ASP A 90 -19.03 2.97 -3.19
N ILE A 91 -18.03 3.05 -4.05
CA ILE A 91 -17.47 4.28 -4.60
C ILE A 91 -17.73 4.26 -6.10
N GLU A 92 -18.71 5.02 -6.55
CA GLU A 92 -19.05 5.18 -7.98
C GLU A 92 -18.12 6.24 -8.59
N CYS A 93 -17.39 5.86 -9.61
CA CYS A 93 -16.40 6.69 -10.29
C CYS A 93 -16.68 6.78 -11.79
N HIS A 94 -16.07 7.76 -12.47
CA HIS A 94 -15.89 7.74 -13.91
C HIS A 94 -14.41 7.81 -14.27
N LEU A 95 -14.03 7.13 -15.34
CA LEU A 95 -12.65 7.02 -15.80
C LEU A 95 -12.21 8.28 -16.57
N LEU A 96 -11.00 8.74 -16.29
CA LEU A 96 -10.39 9.89 -16.96
C LEU A 96 -9.47 9.50 -18.13
N ASN A 97 -9.13 8.23 -18.25
CA ASN A 97 -8.31 7.68 -19.34
C ASN A 97 -8.66 6.22 -19.62
N ASP A 98 -8.13 5.72 -20.75
CA ASP A 98 -8.22 4.31 -21.11
C ASP A 98 -7.10 3.52 -20.44
N GLY A 99 -7.35 2.26 -20.09
CA GLY A 99 -6.30 1.41 -19.56
C GLY A 99 -6.75 0.00 -19.17
N PRO A 100 -5.79 -0.92 -19.05
CA PRO A 100 -6.07 -2.29 -18.60
C PRO A 100 -6.11 -2.38 -17.09
N ILE A 101 -7.07 -3.13 -16.56
CA ILE A 101 -7.12 -3.50 -15.15
C ILE A 101 -7.01 -5.03 -14.98
N THR A 102 -6.32 -5.45 -13.92
CA THR A 102 -6.15 -6.88 -13.55
C THR A 102 -6.20 -7.04 -12.04
N SER A 103 -6.02 -8.29 -11.56
CA SER A 103 -6.04 -8.61 -10.13
C SER A 103 -4.95 -7.90 -9.33
N TYR A 104 -5.29 -7.51 -8.11
CA TYR A 104 -4.38 -7.08 -7.05
C TYR A 104 -3.52 -5.84 -7.38
N LYS A 105 -4.04 -4.95 -8.23
CA LYS A 105 -3.38 -3.69 -8.57
C LYS A 105 -3.46 -2.70 -7.41
N GLY A 106 -2.37 -1.97 -7.17
CA GLY A 106 -2.30 -0.92 -6.16
C GLY A 106 -3.30 0.19 -6.46
N ILE A 107 -3.86 0.76 -5.40
CA ILE A 107 -4.77 1.91 -5.45
C ILE A 107 -4.17 3.03 -4.62
N ASN A 108 -3.99 4.20 -5.21
CA ASN A 108 -3.58 5.44 -4.55
C ASN A 108 -4.70 6.47 -4.62
N VAL A 109 -4.84 7.27 -3.57
CA VAL A 109 -5.85 8.35 -3.47
C VAL A 109 -5.13 9.64 -3.09
N PRO A 110 -4.56 10.36 -4.06
CA PRO A 110 -3.79 11.56 -3.79
C PRO A 110 -4.66 12.65 -3.13
N GLY A 111 -4.07 13.34 -2.14
CA GLY A 111 -4.74 14.42 -1.40
C GLY A 111 -5.82 13.96 -0.41
N VAL A 112 -5.92 12.67 -0.12
CA VAL A 112 -6.84 12.12 0.88
C VAL A 112 -6.04 11.41 1.97
N THR A 113 -6.19 11.86 3.22
CA THR A 113 -5.62 11.19 4.38
C THR A 113 -6.43 9.93 4.69
N LEU A 114 -5.78 8.78 4.55
CA LEU A 114 -6.43 7.48 4.78
C LEU A 114 -6.46 7.14 6.28
N SER A 115 -7.61 6.67 6.77
CA SER A 115 -7.79 6.19 8.15
C SER A 115 -7.09 4.84 8.43
N MET A 116 -6.43 4.28 7.42
CA MET A 116 -5.71 3.00 7.49
C MET A 116 -4.55 3.08 8.49
N PRO A 117 -4.46 2.14 9.47
CA PRO A 117 -3.32 2.08 10.38
C PRO A 117 -2.03 1.77 9.59
N TYR A 118 -0.93 2.43 9.98
CA TYR A 118 0.35 2.27 9.27
C TYR A 118 0.92 0.85 9.40
N ILE A 119 0.88 0.27 10.60
CA ILE A 119 1.35 -1.09 10.87
C ILE A 119 0.16 -2.02 11.02
N SER A 120 0.00 -2.95 10.09
CA SER A 120 -0.99 -4.03 10.18
C SER A 120 -0.53 -5.15 11.13
N GLU A 121 -1.43 -6.07 11.48
CA GLU A 121 -1.06 -7.28 12.24
C GLU A 121 -0.03 -8.14 11.48
N LYS A 122 -0.14 -8.18 10.17
CA LYS A 122 0.84 -8.87 9.32
C LYS A 122 2.21 -8.20 9.40
N ASP A 123 2.27 -6.86 9.30
CA ASP A 123 3.54 -6.13 9.41
C ASP A 123 4.18 -6.35 10.78
N ARG A 124 3.40 -6.43 11.88
CA ARG A 124 3.92 -6.78 13.21
C ARG A 124 4.59 -8.15 13.23
N ALA A 125 3.91 -9.16 12.68
CA ALA A 125 4.46 -10.51 12.61
C ALA A 125 5.73 -10.56 11.73
N ASP A 126 5.76 -9.82 10.63
CA ASP A 126 6.92 -9.71 9.75
C ASP A 126 8.10 -8.99 10.45
N LEU A 127 7.82 -7.94 11.27
CA LEU A 127 8.84 -7.26 12.10
C LEU A 127 9.41 -8.17 13.19
N GLU A 128 8.57 -8.94 13.89
CA GLU A 128 9.00 -9.95 14.87
C GLU A 128 9.90 -11.01 14.20
N PHE A 129 9.51 -11.49 13.02
CA PHE A 129 10.32 -12.41 12.23
C PHE A 129 11.66 -11.79 11.83
N CYS A 130 11.66 -10.52 11.41
CA CYS A 130 12.84 -9.77 11.04
C CYS A 130 13.86 -9.71 12.21
N VAL A 131 13.39 -9.41 13.42
CA VAL A 131 14.23 -9.39 14.62
C VAL A 131 14.75 -10.81 14.94
N LYS A 132 13.87 -11.81 14.95
CA LYS A 132 14.23 -13.20 15.25
C LYS A 132 15.29 -13.76 14.29
N GLU A 133 15.18 -13.42 13.02
CA GLU A 133 16.11 -13.87 11.97
C GLU A 133 17.31 -12.92 11.81
N ASP A 134 17.42 -11.86 12.65
CA ASP A 134 18.53 -10.92 12.70
C ASP A 134 18.83 -10.31 11.33
N PHE A 135 17.84 -9.59 10.76
CA PHE A 135 17.97 -8.82 9.54
C PHE A 135 18.70 -7.51 9.82
N GLU A 136 19.31 -6.93 8.79
CA GLU A 136 20.08 -5.69 8.93
C GLU A 136 19.24 -4.45 8.58
N PHE A 137 18.22 -4.58 7.71
CA PHE A 137 17.43 -3.47 7.23
C PHE A 137 15.93 -3.78 7.19
N ILE A 138 15.14 -2.71 7.32
CA ILE A 138 13.72 -2.69 7.02
C ILE A 138 13.48 -1.57 6.00
N ALA A 139 12.84 -1.89 4.87
CA ALA A 139 12.27 -0.92 3.96
C ALA A 139 10.81 -0.68 4.34
N ALA A 140 10.53 0.49 4.88
CA ALA A 140 9.23 0.90 5.41
C ALA A 140 8.37 1.46 4.26
N SER A 141 7.47 0.63 3.72
CA SER A 141 6.64 0.99 2.56
C SER A 141 5.59 2.04 2.92
N PHE A 142 5.31 2.93 1.97
CA PHE A 142 4.28 3.96 2.07
C PHE A 142 4.41 4.87 3.30
N THR A 143 5.63 5.22 3.71
CA THR A 143 5.88 6.16 4.80
C THR A 143 5.23 7.51 4.51
N ARG A 144 4.43 8.02 5.46
CA ARG A 144 3.66 9.27 5.34
C ARG A 144 4.21 10.38 6.23
N SER A 145 4.77 9.99 7.39
CA SER A 145 5.26 10.93 8.40
C SER A 145 6.36 10.32 9.28
N ALA A 146 7.00 11.15 10.09
CA ALA A 146 7.97 10.72 11.10
C ALA A 146 7.34 9.74 12.12
N GLU A 147 6.06 9.91 12.46
CA GLU A 147 5.32 9.03 13.38
C GLU A 147 5.24 7.60 12.86
N ASP A 148 5.12 7.40 11.56
CA ASP A 148 5.12 6.07 10.93
C ASP A 148 6.45 5.35 11.23
N ILE A 149 7.57 6.05 11.13
CA ILE A 149 8.91 5.51 11.45
C ILE A 149 9.05 5.23 12.95
N VAL A 150 8.54 6.14 13.79
CA VAL A 150 8.52 5.94 15.25
C VAL A 150 7.69 4.72 15.62
N MET A 151 6.57 4.45 14.94
CA MET A 151 5.79 3.22 15.17
C MET A 151 6.62 1.97 14.90
N ILE A 152 7.39 1.91 13.80
CA ILE A 152 8.28 0.77 13.53
C ILE A 152 9.35 0.65 14.62
N ARG A 153 9.99 1.76 15.02
CA ARG A 153 10.98 1.77 16.12
C ARG A 153 10.40 1.18 17.40
N ASN A 154 9.18 1.61 17.76
CA ASN A 154 8.50 1.09 18.96
C ASN A 154 8.22 -0.42 18.86
N GLU A 155 7.83 -0.94 17.69
CA GLU A 155 7.65 -2.39 17.52
C GLU A 155 8.99 -3.15 17.63
N LEU A 156 10.07 -2.62 17.08
CA LEU A 156 11.41 -3.19 17.24
C LEU A 156 11.87 -3.18 18.70
N GLU A 157 11.65 -2.08 19.43
CA GLU A 157 12.00 -1.96 20.85
C GLU A 157 11.22 -2.94 21.75
N LYS A 158 9.94 -3.19 21.46
CA LYS A 158 9.15 -4.24 22.15
C LYS A 158 9.78 -5.62 21.99
N ASN A 159 10.47 -5.86 20.89
CA ASN A 159 11.21 -7.09 20.60
C ASN A 159 12.68 -7.01 21.04
N ASN A 160 13.06 -6.04 21.88
CA ASN A 160 14.42 -5.80 22.37
C ASN A 160 15.48 -5.59 21.27
N CYS A 161 15.08 -5.01 20.14
CA CYS A 161 15.95 -4.73 19.00
C CYS A 161 16.00 -3.21 18.73
N ARG A 162 17.21 -2.65 18.57
CA ARG A 162 17.44 -1.24 18.25
C ARG A 162 18.36 -1.03 17.05
N ASP A 163 19.04 -2.09 16.62
CA ASP A 163 20.16 -1.97 15.67
C ASP A 163 19.72 -2.08 14.21
N ILE A 164 18.52 -2.57 13.93
CA ILE A 164 17.98 -2.66 12.57
C ILE A 164 17.78 -1.26 12.00
N ARG A 165 18.34 -1.01 10.82
CA ARG A 165 18.22 0.27 10.12
C ARG A 165 16.92 0.32 9.35
N ILE A 166 16.24 1.46 9.38
CA ILE A 166 15.00 1.70 8.65
C ILE A 166 15.30 2.59 7.45
N ILE A 167 14.78 2.19 6.29
CA ILE A 167 14.76 2.96 5.04
C ILE A 167 13.30 3.35 4.82
N ALA A 168 12.97 4.64 4.98
CA ALA A 168 11.65 5.16 4.66
C ALA A 168 11.46 5.18 3.14
N LYS A 169 10.40 4.53 2.65
CA LYS A 169 10.03 4.58 1.23
C LYS A 169 8.98 5.66 1.04
N ILE A 170 9.35 6.70 0.28
CA ILE A 170 8.47 7.85 0.00
C ILE A 170 7.71 7.55 -1.30
N GLU A 171 6.47 7.06 -1.16
CA GLU A 171 5.67 6.50 -2.25
C GLU A 171 4.28 7.15 -2.35
N ASN A 172 4.06 8.26 -1.63
CA ASN A 172 2.80 8.99 -1.58
C ASN A 172 3.02 10.49 -1.38
N THR A 173 1.99 11.30 -1.56
CA THR A 173 2.03 12.76 -1.44
C THR A 173 2.41 13.19 -0.02
N ASP A 174 1.81 12.58 1.00
CA ASP A 174 2.05 12.93 2.42
C ASP A 174 3.54 12.74 2.77
N GLY A 175 4.17 11.65 2.30
CA GLY A 175 5.60 11.41 2.49
C GLY A 175 6.49 12.43 1.81
N VAL A 176 6.09 12.94 0.63
CA VAL A 176 6.82 14.03 -0.04
C VAL A 176 6.69 15.33 0.73
N GLU A 177 5.49 15.67 1.21
CA GLU A 177 5.24 16.89 1.97
C GLU A 177 5.94 16.90 3.32
N ASN A 178 6.11 15.74 3.96
CA ASN A 178 6.73 15.57 5.27
C ASN A 178 8.20 15.09 5.21
N ILE A 179 8.84 15.15 4.03
CA ILE A 179 10.18 14.57 3.80
C ILE A 179 11.25 15.10 4.78
N ASP A 180 11.16 16.36 5.15
CA ASP A 180 12.14 17.00 6.04
C ASP A 180 12.00 16.54 7.50
N ASP A 181 10.85 16.02 7.89
CA ASP A 181 10.57 15.53 9.24
C ASP A 181 10.81 14.01 9.36
N ILE A 182 10.78 13.26 8.24
CA ILE A 182 11.00 11.81 8.16
C ILE A 182 12.49 11.47 8.26
#